data_d21253bb27b6d93a0aaf55a4385c2dd7
#
_entry.id   d21253bb27b6d93a0aaf55a4385c2dd7
#
_cell.length_a   1.000
_cell.length_b   1.000
_cell.length_c   1.000
_cell.angle_alpha   90.00
_cell.angle_beta   90.00
_cell.angle_gamma   90.00
#
_symmetry.space_group_name_H-M   'P 1'
#
loop_
_entity.id
_entity.type
_entity.pdbx_description
1 polymer ?
#
loop_
_entity_poly.entity_id
_entity_poly.type
_entity_poly.pdbx_seq_one_letter_code
_entity_poly.pdbx_strand_id
1 'polypeptide(L)'
;SLLTAARNAGAVAIHYVNGAAQHIDRMAQSPAHVLGVDWRLPMRELRRRAPQYTLQGNLDPCALFASEAQLRREVAAICRDGGERHIFNLGHGILPNTDPAAVAAIVDEVRRS
;
A
#
# COMPACT_ATOMS: atom_id res chain seq x y z
N SER A 1 13.55 18.12 8.06
CA SER A 1 13.63 16.76 7.50
C SER A 1 13.52 16.78 5.99
N LEU A 2 13.90 15.69 5.33
CA LEU A 2 13.75 15.55 3.87
C LEU A 2 12.28 15.64 3.45
N LEU A 3 11.38 15.06 4.22
CA LEU A 3 9.94 15.13 3.94
C LEU A 3 9.41 16.57 4.00
N THR A 4 9.85 17.34 4.99
CA THR A 4 9.51 18.76 5.11
C THR A 4 10.03 19.54 3.91
N ALA A 5 11.28 19.30 3.52
CA ALA A 5 11.88 19.98 2.36
C ALA A 5 11.13 19.65 1.06
N ALA A 6 10.75 18.39 0.86
CA ALA A 6 9.97 17.98 -0.31
C ALA A 6 8.60 18.68 -0.36
N ARG A 7 7.90 18.75 0.77
CA ARG A 7 6.62 19.47 0.86
C ARG A 7 6.78 20.95 0.55
N ASN A 8 7.79 21.59 1.12
CA ASN A 8 8.05 23.01 0.89
C ASN A 8 8.40 23.31 -0.57
N ALA A 9 8.95 22.33 -1.28
CA ALA A 9 9.20 22.42 -2.72
C ALA A 9 7.95 22.11 -3.59
N GLY A 10 6.79 21.87 -2.98
CA GLY A 10 5.55 21.59 -3.69
C GLY A 10 5.36 20.11 -4.11
N ALA A 11 6.22 19.21 -3.65
CA ALA A 11 6.10 17.80 -3.97
C ALA A 11 5.15 17.06 -3.01
N VAL A 12 4.50 16.01 -3.51
CA VAL A 12 3.79 15.06 -2.66
C VAL A 12 4.81 14.15 -1.99
N ALA A 13 4.84 14.18 -0.66
CA ALA A 13 5.80 13.40 0.12
C ALA A 13 5.16 12.07 0.55
N ILE A 14 5.77 10.97 0.15
CA ILE A 14 5.37 9.60 0.55
C ILE A 14 6.47 9.05 1.47
N HIS A 15 6.08 8.63 2.66
CA HIS A 15 6.98 8.03 3.64
C HIS A 15 6.78 6.52 3.65
N TYR A 16 7.78 5.77 3.23
CA TYR A 16 7.77 4.30 3.23
C TYR A 16 9.04 3.76 3.88
N VAL A 17 8.86 2.79 4.76
CA VAL A 17 9.97 2.00 5.32
C VAL A 17 9.56 0.53 5.31
N ASN A 18 10.35 -0.30 4.65
CA ASN A 18 10.12 -1.74 4.62
C ASN A 18 10.25 -2.32 6.04
N GLY A 19 9.28 -3.10 6.46
CA GLY A 19 9.25 -3.72 7.79
C GLY A 19 8.76 -2.78 8.90
N ALA A 20 8.21 -1.62 8.58
CA ALA A 20 7.79 -0.62 9.57
C ALA A 20 6.28 -0.50 9.74
N ALA A 21 5.47 -1.37 9.13
CA ALA A 21 4.01 -1.25 9.20
C ALA A 21 3.50 -1.25 10.66
N GLN A 22 4.10 -2.03 11.55
CA GLN A 22 3.76 -2.03 12.97
C GLN A 22 4.06 -0.70 13.69
N HIS A 23 4.87 0.16 13.09
CA HIS A 23 5.23 1.47 13.62
C HIS A 23 4.47 2.62 12.95
N ILE A 24 3.31 2.32 12.37
CA ILE A 24 2.52 3.32 11.64
C ILE A 24 2.18 4.53 12.50
N ASP A 25 2.00 4.35 13.79
CA ASP A 25 1.72 5.45 14.72
C ASP A 25 2.88 6.46 14.77
N ARG A 26 4.12 6.00 14.63
CA ARG A 26 5.28 6.86 14.52
C ARG A 26 5.39 7.51 13.14
N MET A 27 5.12 6.74 12.08
CA MET A 27 5.12 7.26 10.72
C MET A 27 4.08 8.37 10.56
N ALA A 28 2.93 8.25 11.23
CA ALA A 28 1.87 9.25 11.23
C ALA A 28 2.25 10.58 11.89
N GLN A 29 3.36 10.62 12.62
CA GLN A 29 3.90 11.87 13.17
C GLN A 29 4.84 12.59 12.19
N SER A 30 5.18 11.97 11.07
CA SER A 30 6.01 12.59 10.03
C SER A 30 5.21 13.59 9.22
N PRO A 31 5.87 14.57 8.55
CA PRO A 31 5.18 15.52 7.68
C PRO A 31 4.83 14.94 6.29
N ALA A 32 4.68 13.64 6.16
CA ALA A 32 4.30 13.02 4.91
C ALA A 32 2.83 13.28 4.56
N HIS A 33 2.51 13.30 3.26
CA HIS A 33 1.13 13.33 2.77
C HIS A 33 0.54 11.91 2.73
N VAL A 34 1.37 10.93 2.41
CA VAL A 34 1.00 9.53 2.21
C VAL A 34 1.94 8.66 3.04
N LEU A 35 1.39 7.68 3.70
CA LEU A 35 2.16 6.64 4.37
C LEU A 35 2.17 5.38 3.51
N GLY A 36 3.34 5.00 3.01
CA GLY A 36 3.56 3.73 2.35
C GLY A 36 3.70 2.63 3.39
N VAL A 37 2.93 1.57 3.25
CA VAL A 37 2.86 0.49 4.24
C VAL A 37 3.15 -0.86 3.60
N ASP A 38 3.88 -1.69 4.32
CA ASP A 38 4.19 -3.03 3.86
C ASP A 38 3.07 -4.03 4.22
N TRP A 39 3.26 -5.28 3.81
CA TRP A 39 2.27 -6.35 3.90
C TRP A 39 2.16 -7.01 5.28
N ARG A 40 3.01 -6.67 6.25
CA ARG A 40 3.08 -7.36 7.55
C ARG A 40 1.88 -7.13 8.45
N LEU A 41 1.14 -6.04 8.24
CA LEU A 41 -0.14 -5.82 8.89
C LEU A 41 -1.26 -5.71 7.85
N PRO A 42 -2.46 -6.21 8.17
CA PRO A 42 -3.61 -6.05 7.28
C PRO A 42 -3.97 -4.58 7.07
N MET A 43 -4.40 -4.22 5.87
CA MET A 43 -4.83 -2.84 5.55
C MET A 43 -5.91 -2.35 6.51
N ARG A 44 -6.82 -3.22 6.93
CA ARG A 44 -7.87 -2.88 7.92
C ARG A 44 -7.29 -2.36 9.22
N GLU A 45 -6.24 -3.01 9.74
CA GLU A 45 -5.58 -2.59 10.99
C GLU A 45 -4.82 -1.28 10.79
N LEU A 46 -4.12 -1.13 9.67
CA LEU A 46 -3.41 0.10 9.33
C LEU A 46 -4.37 1.27 9.20
N ARG A 47 -5.51 1.06 8.54
CA ARG A 47 -6.56 2.09 8.42
C ARG A 47 -7.11 2.51 9.78
N ARG A 48 -7.32 1.55 10.68
CA ARG A 48 -7.80 1.84 12.04
C ARG A 48 -6.82 2.71 12.82
N ARG A 49 -5.51 2.49 12.63
CA ARG A 49 -4.46 3.25 13.33
C ARG A 49 -4.18 4.61 12.74
N ALA A 50 -4.41 4.78 11.44
CA ALA A 50 -4.13 6.02 10.72
C ALA A 50 -5.35 6.45 9.87
N PRO A 51 -6.51 6.74 10.50
CA PRO A 51 -7.76 6.96 9.78
C PRO A 51 -7.75 8.19 8.89
N GLN A 52 -6.96 9.21 9.21
CA GLN A 52 -6.91 10.48 8.49
C GLN A 52 -5.87 10.51 7.36
N TYR A 53 -5.00 9.51 7.27
CA TYR A 53 -3.93 9.49 6.28
C TYR A 53 -4.34 8.79 4.99
N THR A 54 -3.77 9.21 3.88
CA THR A 54 -3.73 8.40 2.67
C THR A 54 -2.69 7.30 2.86
N LEU A 55 -3.12 6.04 2.68
CA LEU A 55 -2.26 4.86 2.80
C LEU A 55 -1.94 4.31 1.41
N GLN A 56 -0.68 3.99 1.16
CA GLN A 56 -0.25 3.32 -0.07
C GLN A 56 0.25 1.91 0.25
N GLY A 57 -0.30 0.92 -0.40
CA GLY A 57 0.08 -0.48 -0.23
C GLY A 57 -1.16 -1.38 -0.30
N ASN A 58 -1.15 -2.61 0.20
CA ASN A 58 -0.02 -3.29 0.85
C ASN A 58 -0.07 -4.80 0.54
N LEU A 59 -0.36 -5.12 -0.74
CA LEU A 59 -0.43 -6.53 -1.14
C LEU A 59 0.93 -7.21 -0.95
N ASP A 60 0.92 -8.39 -0.34
CA ASP A 60 2.11 -9.24 -0.29
C ASP A 60 2.54 -9.61 -1.72
N PRO A 61 3.77 -9.31 -2.13
CA PRO A 61 4.25 -9.69 -3.47
C PRO A 61 4.17 -11.19 -3.76
N CYS A 62 4.18 -12.04 -2.74
CA CYS A 62 4.00 -13.48 -2.90
C CYS A 62 2.59 -13.84 -3.37
N ALA A 63 1.59 -12.99 -3.17
CA ALA A 63 0.23 -13.22 -3.65
C ALA A 63 0.15 -13.31 -5.17
N LEU A 64 1.13 -12.74 -5.90
CA LEU A 64 1.18 -12.81 -7.36
C LEU A 64 1.48 -14.22 -7.89
N PHE A 65 1.92 -15.13 -7.02
CA PHE A 65 2.12 -16.55 -7.36
C PHE A 65 0.90 -17.43 -7.05
N ALA A 66 -0.15 -16.88 -6.45
CA ALA A 66 -1.40 -17.57 -6.20
C ALA A 66 -2.24 -17.69 -7.49
N SER A 67 -3.36 -18.43 -7.41
CA SER A 67 -4.32 -18.45 -8.51
C SER A 67 -4.87 -17.04 -8.77
N GLU A 68 -5.29 -16.76 -10.00
CA GLU A 68 -5.90 -15.47 -10.33
C GLU A 68 -7.10 -15.16 -9.44
N ALA A 69 -7.96 -16.18 -9.18
CA ALA A 69 -9.12 -16.00 -8.32
C ALA A 69 -8.75 -15.61 -6.88
N GLN A 70 -7.70 -16.22 -6.31
CA GLN A 70 -7.20 -15.86 -4.99
C GLN A 70 -6.61 -14.46 -4.99
N LEU A 71 -5.77 -14.13 -5.98
CA LEU A 71 -5.17 -12.82 -6.14
C LEU A 71 -6.22 -11.72 -6.20
N ARG A 72 -7.26 -11.89 -7.02
CA ARG A 72 -8.35 -10.91 -7.14
C ARG A 72 -9.10 -10.71 -5.83
N ARG A 73 -9.35 -11.77 -5.07
CA ARG A 73 -9.98 -11.66 -3.75
C ARG A 73 -9.14 -10.84 -2.78
N GLU A 74 -7.84 -11.04 -2.76
CA GLU A 74 -6.94 -10.29 -1.89
C GLU A 74 -6.87 -8.82 -2.29
N VAL A 75 -6.79 -8.52 -3.58
CA VAL A 75 -6.81 -7.15 -4.10
C VAL A 75 -8.11 -6.44 -3.70
N ALA A 76 -9.25 -7.08 -3.93
CA ALA A 76 -10.55 -6.51 -3.60
C ALA A 76 -10.69 -6.24 -2.08
N ALA A 77 -10.17 -7.14 -1.24
CA ALA A 77 -10.19 -6.95 0.21
C ALA A 77 -9.35 -5.74 0.64
N ILE A 78 -8.16 -5.59 0.07
CA ILE A 78 -7.28 -4.44 0.36
C ILE A 78 -7.93 -3.13 -0.09
N CYS A 79 -8.52 -3.08 -1.27
CA CYS A 79 -9.22 -1.89 -1.76
C CYS A 79 -10.39 -1.51 -0.85
N ARG A 80 -11.19 -2.49 -0.45
CA ARG A 80 -12.31 -2.27 0.48
C ARG A 80 -11.82 -1.73 1.83
N ASP A 81 -10.81 -2.35 2.41
CA ASP A 81 -10.30 -2.01 3.73
C ASP A 81 -9.51 -0.68 3.71
N GLY A 82 -8.89 -0.34 2.58
CA GLY A 82 -8.19 0.92 2.37
C GLY A 82 -9.12 2.13 2.26
N GLY A 83 -10.29 1.94 1.68
CA GLY A 83 -11.29 2.99 1.51
C GLY A 83 -10.88 4.06 0.48
N GLU A 84 -11.45 5.25 0.61
CA GLU A 84 -11.27 6.33 -0.38
C GLU A 84 -9.85 6.93 -0.38
N ARG A 85 -9.19 6.96 0.78
CA ARG A 85 -7.83 7.51 0.90
C ARG A 85 -6.78 6.40 0.77
N HIS A 86 -6.85 5.68 -0.33
CA HIS A 86 -5.99 4.54 -0.57
C HIS A 86 -5.38 4.58 -1.97
N ILE A 87 -4.08 4.34 -2.04
CA ILE A 87 -3.34 4.11 -3.28
C ILE A 87 -2.92 2.65 -3.27
N PHE A 88 -3.49 1.85 -4.18
CA PHE A 88 -3.13 0.44 -4.24
C PHE A 88 -1.67 0.28 -4.70
N ASN A 89 -0.94 -0.57 -4.01
CA ASN A 89 0.42 -0.96 -4.37
C ASN A 89 0.75 -2.31 -3.71
N LEU A 90 1.86 -2.91 -4.13
CA LEU A 90 2.47 -4.00 -3.38
C LEU A 90 3.07 -3.47 -2.08
N GLY A 91 3.21 -4.34 -1.10
CA GLY A 91 3.84 -4.00 0.18
C GLY A 91 5.36 -3.83 0.12
N HIS A 92 5.99 -4.27 -0.97
CA HIS A 92 7.39 -4.00 -1.34
C HIS A 92 7.62 -4.34 -2.81
N GLY A 93 8.86 -4.33 -3.28
CA GLY A 93 9.20 -4.59 -4.68
C GLY A 93 8.71 -5.95 -5.18
N ILE A 94 8.37 -6.00 -6.46
CA ILE A 94 7.94 -7.23 -7.13
C ILE A 94 9.08 -8.26 -7.16
N LEU A 95 8.74 -9.53 -6.96
CA LEU A 95 9.71 -10.61 -6.96
C LEU A 95 10.10 -11.01 -8.38
N PRO A 96 11.35 -11.49 -8.60
CA PRO A 96 11.73 -12.13 -9.86
C PRO A 96 10.78 -13.27 -10.20
N ASN A 97 10.65 -13.58 -11.47
CA ASN A 97 9.78 -14.64 -12.00
C ASN A 97 8.27 -14.42 -11.76
N THR A 98 7.86 -13.21 -11.40
CA THR A 98 6.43 -12.87 -11.37
C THR A 98 5.89 -12.81 -12.80
N ASP A 99 4.76 -13.48 -13.03
CA ASP A 99 4.07 -13.44 -14.31
C ASP A 99 3.46 -12.03 -14.52
N PRO A 100 3.78 -11.35 -15.63
CA PRO A 100 3.15 -10.07 -15.96
C PRO A 100 1.62 -10.12 -16.03
N ALA A 101 1.03 -11.27 -16.35
CA ALA A 101 -0.41 -11.45 -16.35
C ALA A 101 -1.02 -11.26 -14.95
N ALA A 102 -0.30 -11.62 -13.88
CA ALA A 102 -0.74 -11.37 -12.52
C ALA A 102 -0.84 -9.86 -12.23
N VAL A 103 0.11 -9.08 -12.71
CA VAL A 103 0.06 -7.61 -12.58
C VAL A 103 -1.13 -7.03 -13.33
N ALA A 104 -1.40 -7.52 -14.53
CA ALA A 104 -2.58 -7.10 -15.31
C ALA A 104 -3.89 -7.42 -14.57
N ALA A 105 -3.98 -8.59 -13.94
CA ALA A 105 -5.13 -8.96 -13.13
C ALA A 105 -5.33 -8.02 -11.93
N ILE A 106 -4.25 -7.62 -11.26
CA ILE A 106 -4.30 -6.64 -10.17
C ILE A 106 -4.89 -5.31 -10.67
N VAL A 107 -4.35 -4.77 -11.76
CA VAL A 107 -4.78 -3.49 -12.31
C VAL A 107 -6.27 -3.54 -12.68
N ASP A 108 -6.71 -4.62 -13.31
CA ASP A 108 -8.11 -4.83 -13.66
C ASP A 108 -9.01 -4.84 -12.41
N GLU A 109 -8.62 -5.59 -11.38
CA GLU A 109 -9.40 -5.70 -10.13
C GLU A 109 -9.47 -4.38 -9.36
N VAL A 110 -8.38 -3.64 -9.28
CA VAL A 110 -8.35 -2.32 -8.64
C VAL A 110 -9.32 -1.36 -9.34
N ARG A 111 -9.36 -1.39 -10.67
CA ARG A 111 -10.27 -0.54 -11.44
C ARG A 111 -11.74 -0.90 -11.28
N ARG A 112 -12.03 -2.13 -10.93
CA ARG A 112 -13.40 -2.61 -10.63
C ARG A 112 -13.84 -2.31 -9.20
N SER A 113 -12.91 -2.02 -8.32
CA SER A 113 -13.18 -1.83 -6.88
C SER A 113 -13.68 -0.43 -6.55
#